data_f7e47bfac2868ea6f2622988eaede84f
#
_entry.id   f7e47bfac2868ea6f2622988eaede84f
#
_cell.length_a   1.000
_cell.length_b   1.000
_cell.length_c   1.000
_cell.angle_alpha   90.00
_cell.angle_beta   90.00
_cell.angle_gamma   90.00
#
_symmetry.space_group_name_H-M   'P 1'
#
loop_
_entity.id
_entity.type
_entity.pdbx_description
1 polymer ?
#
loop_
_entity_poly.entity_id
_entity_poly.type
_entity_poly.pdbx_seq_one_letter_code
_entity_poly.pdbx_strand_id
1 'polypeptide(L)'
;MKRKIFLNARIVDAITQTILNGWFSVKNGRFEFVEEGEVNVNEPVEIVDLKGLYCVPGLIDAHMHVESSLVSCSEFAKAALRHGTVAVLQDPHEMANVFGKDGVRFMFEEGSLQPLKFYGAIPSCVPPTRFNLETANASIDQEDVEELVKIKNVLAIGEVMDYPALVQNNEEILKIIEVGLRHNLLIEGHCPTLSNEELSKYIFNGVGSDHTLTDPKKMLEQLRKGMFVMIQEKSIKPENIELIKKLPDRSRILLVTDDVPPSRLIEGHLNLLITKAIENGWPTLDAIASATIRPANYLRLKDLGAIAPGKKACFFVCEDLSQPKPLKVFVDGIETDRLDFPKLTFSFPPSIFVRSFDEKDFKLTNVPDGVRKVRMVVANPQNSFTELTEETIVVKDGFAEGDFVNVAVFHRKSSKPRGHVGLLKGFGLQRGAFVSSFAHDTHNILVVGRCAEHMKVAANELLNMNGGIVFYDGSILLKLPLEIGGIISERSLIEIASALRQIEERLKFNGAKHAKPFLFLSTLSLTLSPKFKFSDLGIVDVESAKLLCNLTV
;
A
#
# COMPACT_ATOMS: atom_id res chain seq x y z
N MET A 1 15.39 -27.23 19.37
CA MET A 1 16.67 -26.66 18.87
C MET A 1 17.66 -26.55 20.03
N LYS A 2 19.00 -26.66 19.75
CA LYS A 2 20.02 -26.37 20.77
C LYS A 2 19.97 -24.90 21.15
N ARG A 3 20.37 -24.59 22.40
CA ARG A 3 20.52 -23.20 22.87
C ARG A 3 21.60 -22.50 22.04
N LYS A 4 21.37 -21.24 21.65
CA LYS A 4 22.34 -20.36 21.00
C LYS A 4 22.53 -19.13 21.87
N ILE A 5 23.77 -18.72 22.12
CA ILE A 5 24.11 -17.54 22.91
C ILE A 5 24.72 -16.47 22.00
N PHE A 6 24.24 -15.26 22.12
CA PHE A 6 24.73 -14.07 21.43
C PHE A 6 25.47 -13.18 22.43
N LEU A 7 26.78 -13.03 22.24
CA LEU A 7 27.68 -12.29 23.13
C LEU A 7 28.01 -10.91 22.59
N ASN A 8 28.51 -10.05 23.46
CA ASN A 8 29.01 -8.70 23.12
C ASN A 8 27.96 -7.89 22.33
N ALA A 9 26.71 -7.95 22.77
CA ALA A 9 25.58 -7.30 22.14
C ALA A 9 25.31 -5.93 22.77
N ARG A 10 24.99 -4.94 21.93
CA ARG A 10 24.34 -3.69 22.34
C ARG A 10 22.86 -3.83 22.09
N ILE A 11 22.12 -4.29 23.09
CA ILE A 11 20.72 -4.68 22.98
C ILE A 11 19.84 -3.44 23.08
N VAL A 12 19.03 -3.18 22.07
CA VAL A 12 18.03 -2.10 22.11
C VAL A 12 16.81 -2.61 22.88
N ASP A 13 16.62 -2.08 24.08
CA ASP A 13 15.39 -2.27 24.83
C ASP A 13 14.35 -1.24 24.36
N ALA A 14 13.41 -1.71 23.53
CA ALA A 14 12.34 -0.88 23.00
C ALA A 14 11.25 -0.54 24.05
N ILE A 15 11.20 -1.25 25.17
CA ILE A 15 10.24 -1.03 26.26
C ILE A 15 10.66 0.17 27.10
N THR A 16 11.91 0.17 27.59
CA THR A 16 12.45 1.25 28.42
C THR A 16 13.13 2.35 27.61
N GLN A 17 13.31 2.12 26.31
CA GLN A 17 14.04 3.00 25.38
C GLN A 17 15.48 3.26 25.85
N THR A 18 16.18 2.20 26.24
CA THR A 18 17.57 2.19 26.67
C THR A 18 18.40 1.18 25.87
N ILE A 19 19.71 1.16 26.09
CA ILE A 19 20.62 0.20 25.47
C ILE A 19 21.30 -0.60 26.60
N LEU A 20 21.13 -1.92 26.56
CA LEU A 20 21.84 -2.87 27.40
C LEU A 20 23.12 -3.32 26.72
N ASN A 21 24.26 -3.29 27.41
CA ASN A 21 25.50 -3.93 26.96
C ASN A 21 25.62 -5.30 27.64
N GLY A 22 25.51 -6.38 26.86
CA GLY A 22 25.48 -7.71 27.47
C GLY A 22 25.32 -8.83 26.45
N TRP A 23 24.46 -9.76 26.79
CA TRP A 23 24.24 -10.98 26.01
C TRP A 23 22.78 -11.44 26.10
N PHE A 24 22.41 -12.29 25.18
CA PHE A 24 21.12 -12.98 25.26
C PHE A 24 21.23 -14.41 24.70
N SER A 25 20.32 -15.29 25.12
CA SER A 25 20.24 -16.62 24.58
C SER A 25 18.90 -16.88 23.90
N VAL A 26 18.95 -17.73 22.88
CA VAL A 26 17.77 -18.20 22.13
C VAL A 26 17.63 -19.70 22.26
N LYS A 27 16.43 -20.15 22.65
CA LYS A 27 16.07 -21.57 22.75
C LYS A 27 14.66 -21.77 22.20
N ASN A 28 14.49 -22.76 21.33
CA ASN A 28 13.20 -23.05 20.70
C ASN A 28 12.54 -21.83 20.04
N GLY A 29 13.33 -20.99 19.38
CA GLY A 29 12.84 -19.81 18.66
C GLY A 29 12.47 -18.62 19.55
N ARG A 30 12.75 -18.66 20.86
CA ARG A 30 12.42 -17.59 21.81
C ARG A 30 13.66 -17.13 22.58
N PHE A 31 13.66 -15.87 22.99
CA PHE A 31 14.63 -15.38 23.97
C PHE A 31 14.42 -16.11 25.29
N GLU A 32 15.50 -16.67 25.84
CA GLU A 32 15.47 -17.38 27.13
C GLU A 32 16.05 -16.48 28.23
N PHE A 33 17.22 -15.91 27.99
CA PHE A 33 17.90 -14.95 28.86
C PHE A 33 18.19 -13.67 28.08
N VAL A 34 18.16 -12.53 28.74
CA VAL A 34 18.59 -11.21 28.22
C VAL A 34 19.21 -10.48 29.42
N GLU A 35 20.54 -10.36 29.42
CA GLU A 35 21.30 -9.98 30.61
C GLU A 35 22.39 -8.96 30.30
N GLU A 36 22.72 -8.12 31.27
CA GLU A 36 23.87 -7.21 31.23
C GLU A 36 25.18 -7.93 31.60
N GLY A 37 26.29 -7.38 31.08
CA GLY A 37 27.64 -7.85 31.41
C GLY A 37 28.05 -9.12 30.67
N GLU A 38 28.93 -9.89 31.30
CA GLU A 38 29.53 -11.09 30.73
C GLU A 38 28.78 -12.36 31.15
N VAL A 39 28.87 -13.40 30.33
CA VAL A 39 28.31 -14.72 30.64
C VAL A 39 29.42 -15.75 30.78
N ASN A 40 29.32 -16.59 31.83
CA ASN A 40 30.13 -17.80 31.95
C ASN A 40 29.38 -18.97 31.28
N VAL A 41 29.91 -19.41 30.12
CA VAL A 41 29.31 -20.53 29.38
C VAL A 41 29.99 -21.82 29.78
N ASN A 42 29.30 -22.62 30.61
CA ASN A 42 29.82 -23.90 31.12
C ASN A 42 29.25 -25.13 30.38
N GLU A 43 28.41 -24.91 29.36
CA GLU A 43 27.75 -25.97 28.58
C GLU A 43 28.16 -25.89 27.10
N PRO A 44 28.15 -27.01 26.35
CA PRO A 44 28.39 -26.99 24.91
C PRO A 44 27.17 -26.37 24.19
N VAL A 45 27.28 -25.09 23.86
CA VAL A 45 26.25 -24.27 23.16
C VAL A 45 26.86 -23.61 21.93
N GLU A 46 26.00 -23.26 20.98
CA GLU A 46 26.41 -22.43 19.85
C GLU A 46 26.59 -20.98 20.32
N ILE A 47 27.78 -20.42 20.10
CA ILE A 47 28.12 -19.03 20.48
C ILE A 47 28.25 -18.18 19.23
N VAL A 48 27.61 -17.01 19.25
CA VAL A 48 27.72 -15.97 18.21
C VAL A 48 28.24 -14.70 18.88
N ASP A 49 29.46 -14.29 18.55
CA ASP A 49 30.03 -13.01 19.01
C ASP A 49 29.56 -11.88 18.09
N LEU A 50 28.81 -10.93 18.63
CA LEU A 50 28.25 -9.79 17.90
C LEU A 50 29.20 -8.59 17.85
N LYS A 51 30.37 -8.66 18.52
CA LYS A 51 31.45 -7.66 18.42
C LYS A 51 31.00 -6.22 18.68
N GLY A 52 30.04 -6.01 19.55
CA GLY A 52 29.52 -4.68 19.89
C GLY A 52 28.51 -4.12 18.90
N LEU A 53 27.98 -4.92 17.98
CA LEU A 53 26.86 -4.52 17.12
C LEU A 53 25.58 -4.30 17.92
N TYR A 54 24.73 -3.42 17.41
CA TYR A 54 23.40 -3.23 17.95
C TYR A 54 22.47 -4.40 17.56
N CYS A 55 21.72 -4.88 18.55
CA CYS A 55 20.61 -5.83 18.34
C CYS A 55 19.31 -5.07 18.49
N VAL A 56 18.56 -4.97 17.43
CA VAL A 56 17.29 -4.26 17.37
C VAL A 56 16.16 -5.27 17.28
N PRO A 57 15.05 -5.13 18.05
CA PRO A 57 13.87 -5.96 17.82
C PRO A 57 13.40 -5.87 16.37
N GLY A 58 12.93 -6.97 15.81
CA GLY A 58 12.41 -6.97 14.44
C GLY A 58 11.27 -5.96 14.28
N LEU A 59 11.29 -5.23 13.17
CA LEU A 59 10.31 -4.19 12.86
C LEU A 59 8.95 -4.80 12.53
N ILE A 60 7.89 -4.10 12.90
CA ILE A 60 6.50 -4.51 12.72
C ILE A 60 5.78 -3.39 11.99
N ASP A 61 5.21 -3.70 10.83
CA ASP A 61 4.38 -2.78 10.08
C ASP A 61 2.90 -3.02 10.39
N ALA A 62 2.26 -2.04 11.00
CA ALA A 62 0.89 -2.19 11.46
C ALA A 62 -0.16 -1.84 10.40
N HIS A 63 0.26 -1.38 9.22
CA HIS A 63 -0.65 -1.11 8.09
C HIS A 63 0.12 -1.02 6.78
N MET A 64 -0.19 -1.90 5.81
CA MET A 64 0.42 -1.89 4.49
C MET A 64 -0.35 -2.75 3.48
N HIS A 65 -0.04 -2.53 2.19
CA HIS A 65 -0.59 -3.27 1.05
C HIS A 65 0.54 -3.98 0.30
N VAL A 66 0.55 -5.32 0.33
CA VAL A 66 1.56 -6.12 -0.40
C VAL A 66 1.50 -5.82 -1.89
N GLU A 67 0.29 -5.69 -2.41
CA GLU A 67 -0.01 -5.54 -3.84
C GLU A 67 0.60 -4.27 -4.44
N SER A 68 0.77 -3.21 -3.67
CA SER A 68 1.44 -1.98 -4.12
C SER A 68 2.89 -2.20 -4.54
N SER A 69 3.51 -3.29 -4.06
CA SER A 69 4.84 -3.74 -4.49
C SER A 69 4.82 -4.55 -5.79
N LEU A 70 3.64 -4.84 -6.36
CA LEU A 70 3.39 -5.61 -7.58
C LEU A 70 3.94 -7.05 -7.55
N VAL A 71 4.29 -7.57 -6.37
CA VAL A 71 4.80 -8.93 -6.19
C VAL A 71 3.94 -9.74 -5.23
N SER A 72 4.10 -11.07 -5.25
CA SER A 72 3.44 -12.01 -4.33
C SER A 72 3.92 -11.85 -2.89
N CYS A 73 3.19 -12.41 -1.92
CA CYS A 73 3.60 -12.39 -0.50
C CYS A 73 4.98 -13.05 -0.30
N SER A 74 5.34 -14.06 -1.09
CA SER A 74 6.65 -14.73 -0.97
C SER A 74 7.81 -13.82 -1.37
N GLU A 75 7.68 -13.08 -2.47
CA GLU A 75 8.70 -12.12 -2.90
C GLU A 75 8.76 -10.88 -2.00
N PHE A 76 7.60 -10.39 -1.55
CA PHE A 76 7.53 -9.33 -0.56
C PHE A 76 8.24 -9.72 0.74
N ALA A 77 7.99 -10.94 1.25
CA ALA A 77 8.60 -11.43 2.49
C ALA A 77 10.13 -11.46 2.42
N LYS A 78 10.70 -11.89 1.29
CA LYS A 78 12.16 -11.86 1.07
C LYS A 78 12.73 -10.45 1.19
N ALA A 79 12.05 -9.48 0.59
CA ALA A 79 12.50 -8.09 0.60
C ALA A 79 12.32 -7.45 1.99
N ALA A 80 11.14 -7.56 2.59
CA ALA A 80 10.85 -6.96 3.89
C ALA A 80 11.75 -7.50 5.00
N LEU A 81 11.99 -8.82 5.04
CA LEU A 81 12.91 -9.44 5.99
C LEU A 81 14.34 -8.93 5.82
N ARG A 82 14.83 -8.78 4.59
CA ARG A 82 16.18 -8.22 4.33
C ARG A 82 16.35 -6.83 4.97
N HIS A 83 15.26 -6.10 5.11
CA HIS A 83 15.22 -4.75 5.70
C HIS A 83 14.83 -4.73 7.18
N GLY A 84 14.78 -5.91 7.85
CA GLY A 84 14.55 -6.03 9.28
C GLY A 84 13.07 -6.03 9.69
N THR A 85 12.13 -5.94 8.76
CA THR A 85 10.69 -6.09 9.06
C THR A 85 10.36 -7.58 9.19
N VAL A 86 9.83 -7.97 10.35
CA VAL A 86 9.57 -9.38 10.70
C VAL A 86 8.07 -9.70 10.83
N ALA A 87 7.23 -8.67 10.86
CA ALA A 87 5.78 -8.82 10.90
C ALA A 87 5.08 -7.67 10.17
N VAL A 88 3.95 -7.96 9.54
CA VAL A 88 3.12 -6.98 8.84
C VAL A 88 1.64 -7.26 9.08
N LEU A 89 0.82 -6.21 9.16
CA LEU A 89 -0.62 -6.27 8.97
C LEU A 89 -0.92 -5.86 7.53
N GLN A 90 -1.32 -6.83 6.69
CA GLN A 90 -1.69 -6.57 5.30
C GLN A 90 -3.19 -6.37 5.14
N ASP A 91 -3.59 -5.36 4.38
CA ASP A 91 -4.95 -5.14 3.89
C ASP A 91 -4.99 -5.40 2.38
N PRO A 92 -5.42 -6.60 1.92
CA PRO A 92 -5.36 -6.98 0.51
C PRO A 92 -6.58 -6.49 -0.28
N HIS A 93 -6.90 -5.20 -0.20
CA HIS A 93 -8.09 -4.65 -0.86
C HIS A 93 -7.98 -4.61 -2.39
N GLU A 94 -6.77 -4.58 -2.94
CA GLU A 94 -6.56 -4.62 -4.39
C GLU A 94 -6.97 -5.97 -4.97
N MET A 95 -6.50 -7.06 -4.38
CA MET A 95 -6.92 -8.41 -4.75
C MET A 95 -8.41 -8.64 -4.47
N ALA A 96 -8.93 -8.05 -3.39
CA ALA A 96 -10.34 -8.09 -3.04
C ALA A 96 -11.22 -7.39 -4.09
N ASN A 97 -10.81 -6.25 -4.63
CA ASN A 97 -11.54 -5.52 -5.67
C ASN A 97 -11.64 -6.29 -7.00
N VAL A 98 -10.76 -7.26 -7.23
CA VAL A 98 -10.79 -8.12 -8.43
C VAL A 98 -11.51 -9.44 -8.20
N PHE A 99 -11.25 -10.10 -7.06
CA PHE A 99 -11.69 -11.47 -6.79
C PHE A 99 -12.59 -11.62 -5.54
N GLY A 100 -12.95 -10.52 -4.88
CA GLY A 100 -13.75 -10.58 -3.66
C GLY A 100 -13.02 -11.33 -2.54
N LYS A 101 -13.76 -12.06 -1.72
CA LYS A 101 -13.21 -12.85 -0.61
C LYS A 101 -12.16 -13.89 -1.02
N ASP A 102 -12.21 -14.40 -2.26
CA ASP A 102 -11.22 -15.38 -2.72
C ASP A 102 -9.84 -14.75 -2.92
N GLY A 103 -9.80 -13.47 -3.35
CA GLY A 103 -8.56 -12.68 -3.39
C GLY A 103 -7.96 -12.47 -2.01
N VAL A 104 -8.79 -12.10 -1.03
CA VAL A 104 -8.39 -11.95 0.38
C VAL A 104 -7.86 -13.27 0.95
N ARG A 105 -8.57 -14.37 0.73
CA ARG A 105 -8.18 -15.69 1.20
C ARG A 105 -6.82 -16.10 0.64
N PHE A 106 -6.60 -15.92 -0.66
CA PHE A 106 -5.32 -16.20 -1.30
C PHE A 106 -4.17 -15.45 -0.64
N MET A 107 -4.31 -14.14 -0.45
CA MET A 107 -3.26 -13.31 0.17
C MET A 107 -2.97 -13.74 1.62
N PHE A 108 -4.00 -14.09 2.39
CA PHE A 108 -3.82 -14.57 3.76
C PHE A 108 -3.18 -15.97 3.80
N GLU A 109 -3.59 -16.88 2.94
CA GLU A 109 -3.03 -18.22 2.86
C GLU A 109 -1.56 -18.20 2.40
N GLU A 110 -1.23 -17.49 1.32
CA GLU A 110 0.14 -17.35 0.85
C GLU A 110 1.02 -16.67 1.91
N GLY A 111 0.54 -15.59 2.51
CA GLY A 111 1.24 -14.91 3.61
C GLY A 111 1.50 -15.84 4.80
N SER A 112 0.56 -16.72 5.14
CA SER A 112 0.69 -17.65 6.27
C SER A 112 1.80 -18.69 6.10
N LEU A 113 2.23 -18.96 4.86
CA LEU A 113 3.33 -19.88 4.55
C LEU A 113 4.71 -19.25 4.75
N GLN A 114 4.78 -17.92 4.85
CA GLN A 114 6.04 -17.21 4.85
C GLN A 114 6.71 -17.16 6.23
N PRO A 115 8.04 -17.05 6.29
CA PRO A 115 8.75 -16.79 7.54
C PRO A 115 8.47 -15.37 8.09
N LEU A 116 8.22 -14.38 7.23
CA LEU A 116 7.64 -13.09 7.63
C LEU A 116 6.25 -13.34 8.23
N LYS A 117 5.99 -12.78 9.39
CA LYS A 117 4.72 -13.01 10.08
C LYS A 117 3.64 -12.10 9.51
N PHE A 118 2.83 -12.65 8.63
CA PHE A 118 1.66 -11.97 8.07
C PHE A 118 0.47 -12.08 9.00
N TYR A 119 -0.14 -10.94 9.26
CA TYR A 119 -1.45 -10.78 9.87
C TYR A 119 -2.40 -10.14 8.86
N GLY A 120 -3.69 -10.45 8.97
CA GLY A 120 -4.69 -10.00 8.00
C GLY A 120 -5.60 -8.92 8.56
N ALA A 121 -5.84 -7.89 7.75
CA ALA A 121 -6.96 -6.97 7.87
C ALA A 121 -7.95 -7.28 6.73
N ILE A 122 -9.22 -7.57 7.06
CA ILE A 122 -10.24 -7.87 6.06
C ILE A 122 -10.69 -6.56 5.42
N PRO A 123 -10.55 -6.37 4.09
CA PRO A 123 -10.97 -5.14 3.43
C PRO A 123 -12.43 -4.78 3.69
N SER A 124 -12.70 -3.55 4.08
CA SER A 124 -14.04 -3.05 4.39
C SER A 124 -14.72 -2.35 3.23
N CYS A 125 -13.93 -1.82 2.30
CA CYS A 125 -14.37 -0.97 1.20
C CYS A 125 -14.12 -1.64 -0.16
N VAL A 126 -14.92 -2.67 -0.46
CA VAL A 126 -14.95 -3.38 -1.74
C VAL A 126 -16.40 -3.44 -2.22
N PRO A 127 -16.78 -2.67 -3.23
CA PRO A 127 -16.01 -1.64 -3.95
C PRO A 127 -15.57 -0.47 -3.05
N PRO A 128 -14.64 0.39 -3.54
CA PRO A 128 -14.08 1.48 -2.73
C PRO A 128 -15.13 2.44 -2.17
N THR A 129 -16.19 2.72 -2.92
CA THR A 129 -17.29 3.61 -2.51
C THR A 129 -18.66 2.98 -2.76
N ARG A 130 -19.64 3.36 -1.91
CA ARG A 130 -21.04 2.95 -2.02
C ARG A 130 -21.91 3.90 -2.89
N PHE A 131 -21.29 4.90 -3.54
CA PHE A 131 -22.02 5.93 -4.31
C PHE A 131 -22.20 5.60 -5.79
N ASN A 132 -21.92 4.38 -6.24
CA ASN A 132 -22.05 3.93 -7.64
C ASN A 132 -21.28 4.83 -8.64
N LEU A 133 -20.08 5.26 -8.27
CA LEU A 133 -19.25 6.15 -9.09
C LEU A 133 -18.46 5.39 -10.18
N GLU A 134 -18.44 4.07 -10.11
CA GLU A 134 -17.71 3.17 -11.00
C GLU A 134 -18.38 1.79 -11.04
N THR A 135 -18.05 0.97 -12.04
CA THR A 135 -18.52 -0.41 -12.08
C THR A 135 -17.55 -1.31 -11.30
N ALA A 136 -18.04 -1.86 -10.20
CA ALA A 136 -17.29 -2.79 -9.36
C ALA A 136 -16.99 -4.12 -10.06
N ASN A 137 -15.84 -4.73 -9.77
CA ASN A 137 -15.50 -6.08 -10.24
C ASN A 137 -15.82 -7.17 -9.22
N ALA A 138 -15.84 -6.80 -7.94
CA ALA A 138 -16.20 -7.67 -6.82
C ALA A 138 -16.78 -6.85 -5.67
N SER A 139 -17.27 -7.54 -4.65
CA SER A 139 -17.73 -6.94 -3.40
C SER A 139 -17.32 -7.80 -2.21
N ILE A 140 -17.24 -7.16 -1.05
CA ILE A 140 -17.13 -7.79 0.26
C ILE A 140 -18.34 -7.31 1.08
N ASP A 141 -19.14 -8.23 1.54
CA ASP A 141 -20.30 -7.96 2.39
C ASP A 141 -20.12 -8.54 3.81
N GLN A 142 -21.15 -8.39 4.64
CA GLN A 142 -21.14 -8.90 6.01
C GLN A 142 -20.90 -10.41 6.08
N GLU A 143 -21.47 -11.19 5.17
CA GLU A 143 -21.40 -12.65 5.15
C GLU A 143 -19.98 -13.11 4.76
N ASP A 144 -19.36 -12.43 3.81
CA ASP A 144 -17.98 -12.65 3.43
C ASP A 144 -17.01 -12.37 4.61
N VAL A 145 -17.27 -11.30 5.35
CA VAL A 145 -16.47 -10.98 6.54
C VAL A 145 -16.64 -12.06 7.62
N GLU A 146 -17.86 -12.58 7.84
CA GLU A 146 -18.11 -13.70 8.79
C GLU A 146 -17.37 -14.99 8.40
N GLU A 147 -17.10 -15.20 7.12
CA GLU A 147 -16.25 -16.30 6.67
C GLU A 147 -14.77 -16.03 6.89
N LEU A 148 -14.31 -14.82 6.53
CA LEU A 148 -12.90 -14.45 6.55
C LEU A 148 -12.34 -14.30 7.96
N VAL A 149 -13.14 -13.88 8.95
CA VAL A 149 -12.71 -13.79 10.36
C VAL A 149 -12.27 -15.14 10.96
N LYS A 150 -12.68 -16.27 10.35
CA LYS A 150 -12.28 -17.61 10.77
C LYS A 150 -10.86 -17.99 10.35
N ILE A 151 -10.26 -17.23 9.44
CA ILE A 151 -8.89 -17.44 8.99
C ILE A 151 -7.95 -17.08 10.13
N LYS A 152 -6.97 -17.95 10.37
CA LYS A 152 -5.96 -17.72 11.41
C LYS A 152 -5.16 -16.45 11.12
N ASN A 153 -4.83 -15.71 12.18
CA ASN A 153 -4.06 -14.46 12.13
C ASN A 153 -4.79 -13.25 11.51
N VAL A 154 -6.09 -13.31 11.30
CA VAL A 154 -6.91 -12.13 11.05
C VAL A 154 -7.03 -11.34 12.35
N LEU A 155 -6.63 -10.06 12.33
CA LEU A 155 -6.57 -9.20 13.51
C LEU A 155 -7.45 -7.95 13.38
N ALA A 156 -7.80 -7.57 12.14
CA ALA A 156 -8.49 -6.31 11.90
C ALA A 156 -9.55 -6.43 10.78
N ILE A 157 -10.51 -5.52 10.81
CA ILE A 157 -11.17 -5.03 9.61
C ILE A 157 -10.26 -3.98 8.99
N GLY A 158 -10.03 -4.05 7.71
CA GLY A 158 -9.18 -3.16 6.93
C GLY A 158 -9.67 -1.71 6.93
N GLU A 159 -8.91 -0.84 6.36
CA GLU A 159 -9.17 0.59 6.40
C GLU A 159 -10.57 0.96 5.90
N VAL A 160 -11.29 1.72 6.72
CA VAL A 160 -12.62 2.24 6.37
C VAL A 160 -12.45 3.50 5.54
N MET A 161 -12.11 3.33 4.24
CA MET A 161 -11.88 4.41 3.28
C MET A 161 -13.16 5.16 2.90
N ASP A 162 -14.31 4.47 2.84
CA ASP A 162 -15.60 5.12 2.57
C ASP A 162 -16.13 5.78 3.84
N TYR A 163 -15.27 6.63 4.47
CA TYR A 163 -15.64 7.41 5.65
C TYR A 163 -16.85 8.32 5.42
N PRO A 164 -17.11 8.85 4.20
CA PRO A 164 -18.33 9.64 3.97
C PRO A 164 -19.58 8.79 4.16
N ALA A 165 -19.61 7.57 3.65
CA ALA A 165 -20.74 6.65 3.83
C ALA A 165 -20.90 6.25 5.31
N LEU A 166 -19.79 5.98 6.04
CA LEU A 166 -19.86 5.66 7.47
C LEU A 166 -20.43 6.82 8.28
N VAL A 167 -19.97 8.05 8.04
CA VAL A 167 -20.49 9.26 8.73
C VAL A 167 -21.97 9.50 8.39
N GLN A 168 -22.44 9.08 7.22
CA GLN A 168 -23.85 9.11 6.84
C GLN A 168 -24.67 7.91 7.34
N ASN A 169 -24.10 7.03 8.17
CA ASN A 169 -24.70 5.80 8.70
C ASN A 169 -25.12 4.79 7.61
N ASN A 170 -24.30 4.59 6.61
CA ASN A 170 -24.54 3.55 5.61
C ASN A 170 -24.59 2.17 6.30
N GLU A 171 -25.69 1.44 6.07
CA GLU A 171 -25.97 0.17 6.75
C GLU A 171 -24.98 -0.94 6.39
N GLU A 172 -24.48 -0.98 5.15
CA GLU A 172 -23.57 -2.03 4.69
C GLU A 172 -22.22 -1.95 5.41
N ILE A 173 -21.64 -0.74 5.50
CA ILE A 173 -20.38 -0.52 6.20
C ILE A 173 -20.55 -0.76 7.71
N LEU A 174 -21.65 -0.29 8.29
CA LEU A 174 -21.95 -0.52 9.71
C LEU A 174 -22.03 -2.02 10.05
N LYS A 175 -22.67 -2.84 9.19
CA LYS A 175 -22.74 -4.29 9.37
C LYS A 175 -21.37 -4.96 9.31
N ILE A 176 -20.50 -4.54 8.41
CA ILE A 176 -19.11 -5.03 8.32
C ILE A 176 -18.34 -4.71 9.62
N ILE A 177 -18.42 -3.46 10.08
CA ILE A 177 -17.77 -3.02 11.33
C ILE A 177 -18.32 -3.81 12.53
N GLU A 178 -19.63 -4.02 12.60
CA GLU A 178 -20.28 -4.79 13.67
C GLU A 178 -19.74 -6.22 13.76
N VAL A 179 -19.51 -6.89 12.62
CA VAL A 179 -18.85 -8.21 12.60
C VAL A 179 -17.46 -8.12 13.23
N GLY A 180 -16.65 -7.15 12.80
CA GLY A 180 -15.31 -6.95 13.37
C GLY A 180 -15.35 -6.75 14.89
N LEU A 181 -16.22 -5.90 15.39
CA LEU A 181 -16.38 -5.63 16.83
C LEU A 181 -16.83 -6.87 17.60
N ARG A 182 -17.79 -7.65 17.09
CA ARG A 182 -18.25 -8.91 17.73
C ARG A 182 -17.12 -9.95 17.83
N HIS A 183 -16.21 -9.98 16.86
CA HIS A 183 -15.04 -10.86 16.86
C HIS A 183 -13.81 -10.24 17.55
N ASN A 184 -13.97 -9.08 18.24
CA ASN A 184 -12.89 -8.39 18.93
C ASN A 184 -11.71 -8.02 18.00
N LEU A 185 -11.97 -7.76 16.72
CA LEU A 185 -10.99 -7.28 15.78
C LEU A 185 -10.73 -5.78 15.98
N LEU A 186 -9.58 -5.31 15.54
CA LEU A 186 -9.30 -3.89 15.36
C LEU A 186 -10.12 -3.38 14.16
N ILE A 187 -10.49 -2.11 14.16
CA ILE A 187 -11.10 -1.45 13.01
C ILE A 187 -10.12 -0.38 12.56
N GLU A 188 -9.47 -0.62 11.43
CA GLU A 188 -8.51 0.31 10.82
C GLU A 188 -9.23 1.47 10.15
N GLY A 189 -8.62 2.63 10.14
CA GLY A 189 -9.23 3.82 9.57
C GLY A 189 -8.41 4.49 8.48
N HIS A 190 -9.14 5.21 7.63
CA HIS A 190 -8.65 6.08 6.57
C HIS A 190 -9.53 7.32 6.51
N CYS A 191 -9.12 8.40 7.16
CA CYS A 191 -9.94 9.61 7.25
C CYS A 191 -9.12 10.88 6.98
N PRO A 192 -8.80 11.18 5.70
CA PRO A 192 -7.90 12.28 5.35
C PRO A 192 -8.44 13.66 5.75
N THR A 193 -9.75 13.84 5.76
CA THR A 193 -10.39 15.16 5.92
C THR A 193 -11.30 15.30 7.14
N LEU A 194 -11.60 14.21 7.85
CA LEU A 194 -12.51 14.27 8.99
C LEU A 194 -11.95 15.06 10.16
N SER A 195 -12.78 15.88 10.79
CA SER A 195 -12.48 16.67 11.98
C SER A 195 -13.74 16.89 12.81
N ASN A 196 -13.59 17.42 14.02
CA ASN A 196 -14.69 17.81 14.90
C ASN A 196 -15.72 16.68 15.13
N GLU A 197 -16.99 16.96 14.88
CA GLU A 197 -18.11 16.03 15.13
C GLU A 197 -18.07 14.82 14.18
N GLU A 198 -17.70 15.02 12.93
CA GLU A 198 -17.60 13.93 11.95
C GLU A 198 -16.50 12.92 12.34
N LEU A 199 -15.34 13.40 12.79
CA LEU A 199 -14.29 12.54 13.33
C LEU A 199 -14.76 11.79 14.59
N SER A 200 -15.51 12.47 15.47
CA SER A 200 -16.09 11.83 16.66
C SER A 200 -17.08 10.73 16.28
N LYS A 201 -17.91 10.95 15.27
CA LYS A 201 -18.86 9.97 14.76
C LYS A 201 -18.17 8.76 14.14
N TYR A 202 -17.09 8.98 13.37
CA TYR A 202 -16.26 7.94 12.79
C TYR A 202 -15.66 7.03 13.88
N ILE A 203 -15.09 7.62 14.91
CA ILE A 203 -14.54 6.91 16.08
C ILE A 203 -15.63 6.19 16.88
N PHE A 204 -16.78 6.82 17.09
CA PHE A 204 -17.90 6.22 17.81
C PHE A 204 -18.41 4.93 17.17
N ASN A 205 -18.30 4.81 15.84
CA ASN A 205 -18.62 3.59 15.11
C ASN A 205 -17.52 2.52 15.21
N GLY A 206 -16.47 2.72 16.03
CA GLY A 206 -15.48 1.71 16.37
C GLY A 206 -14.12 1.86 15.70
N VAL A 207 -13.94 2.82 14.78
CA VAL A 207 -12.65 3.01 14.09
C VAL A 207 -11.60 3.55 15.05
N GLY A 208 -10.45 2.85 15.13
CA GLY A 208 -9.43 3.08 16.15
C GLY A 208 -8.12 3.71 15.66
N SER A 209 -7.90 3.83 14.35
CA SER A 209 -6.64 4.34 13.80
C SER A 209 -6.85 5.26 12.60
N ASP A 210 -5.79 5.95 12.19
CA ASP A 210 -5.69 6.65 10.89
C ASP A 210 -4.23 6.71 10.47
N HIS A 211 -3.95 6.41 9.19
CA HIS A 211 -2.62 6.47 8.59
C HIS A 211 -2.49 7.55 7.52
N THR A 212 -3.57 8.24 7.18
CA THR A 212 -3.58 9.21 6.08
C THR A 212 -2.69 10.41 6.37
N LEU A 213 -2.39 11.20 5.33
CA LEU A 213 -1.54 12.39 5.45
C LEU A 213 -2.01 13.27 6.63
N THR A 214 -1.09 13.57 7.53
CA THR A 214 -1.38 14.31 8.75
C THR A 214 -0.51 15.56 8.91
N ASP A 215 -1.03 16.49 9.70
CA ASP A 215 -0.37 17.68 10.23
C ASP A 215 -0.51 17.73 11.75
N PRO A 216 0.18 18.66 12.46
CA PRO A 216 0.11 18.73 13.91
C PRO A 216 -1.29 18.92 14.48
N LYS A 217 -2.17 19.66 13.80
CA LYS A 217 -3.54 19.92 14.26
C LYS A 217 -4.40 18.67 14.19
N LYS A 218 -4.39 17.99 13.05
CA LYS A 218 -5.11 16.73 12.83
C LYS A 218 -4.60 15.65 13.78
N MET A 219 -3.29 15.46 13.88
CA MET A 219 -2.66 14.49 14.77
C MET A 219 -3.11 14.70 16.23
N LEU A 220 -3.04 15.95 16.72
CA LEU A 220 -3.41 16.25 18.10
C LEU A 220 -4.91 16.01 18.37
N GLU A 221 -5.78 16.31 17.42
CA GLU A 221 -7.21 16.05 17.54
C GLU A 221 -7.49 14.55 17.61
N GLN A 222 -6.90 13.76 16.72
CA GLN A 222 -7.04 12.30 16.68
C GLN A 222 -6.54 11.64 17.98
N LEU A 223 -5.35 12.02 18.47
CA LEU A 223 -4.80 11.52 19.73
C LEU A 223 -5.70 11.86 20.93
N ARG A 224 -6.22 13.10 21.02
CA ARG A 224 -7.14 13.52 22.09
C ARG A 224 -8.45 12.74 22.09
N LYS A 225 -8.88 12.29 20.91
CA LYS A 225 -10.08 11.46 20.74
C LYS A 225 -9.81 9.96 20.88
N GLY A 226 -8.57 9.58 21.19
CA GLY A 226 -8.20 8.19 21.52
C GLY A 226 -7.78 7.34 20.32
N MET A 227 -7.61 7.91 19.13
CA MET A 227 -7.11 7.18 17.97
C MET A 227 -5.62 6.85 18.07
N PHE A 228 -5.21 5.79 17.40
CA PHE A 228 -3.82 5.60 17.00
C PHE A 228 -3.53 6.41 15.73
N VAL A 229 -2.41 7.11 15.74
CA VAL A 229 -1.94 7.88 14.58
C VAL A 229 -0.74 7.16 13.98
N MET A 230 -0.91 6.70 12.77
CA MET A 230 0.10 5.95 12.02
C MET A 230 0.79 6.89 11.03
N ILE A 231 2.08 7.09 11.22
CA ILE A 231 2.88 8.05 10.45
C ILE A 231 3.50 7.34 9.26
N GLN A 232 3.00 7.62 8.07
CA GLN A 232 3.61 7.21 6.81
C GLN A 232 4.71 8.19 6.35
N GLU A 233 5.51 7.80 5.36
CA GLU A 233 6.68 8.57 4.90
C GLU A 233 6.38 10.04 4.56
N LYS A 234 5.22 10.31 3.94
CA LYS A 234 4.78 11.66 3.55
C LYS A 234 4.48 12.58 4.75
N SER A 235 4.20 11.98 5.90
CA SER A 235 3.89 12.67 7.17
C SER A 235 5.11 12.83 8.08
N ILE A 236 6.27 12.27 7.73
CA ILE A 236 7.52 12.51 8.45
C ILE A 236 8.06 13.89 8.05
N LYS A 237 7.65 14.92 8.81
CA LYS A 237 7.99 16.33 8.59
C LYS A 237 8.41 16.96 9.90
N PRO A 238 9.30 17.99 9.88
CA PRO A 238 9.78 18.66 11.10
C PRO A 238 8.66 19.10 12.05
N GLU A 239 7.57 19.68 11.53
CA GLU A 239 6.46 20.17 12.34
C GLU A 239 5.72 19.05 13.08
N ASN A 240 5.54 17.89 12.45
CA ASN A 240 4.93 16.71 13.07
C ASN A 240 5.86 16.12 14.14
N ILE A 241 7.16 16.03 13.85
CA ILE A 241 8.15 15.51 14.81
C ILE A 241 8.26 16.44 16.04
N GLU A 242 8.23 17.76 15.85
CA GLU A 242 8.21 18.70 16.96
C GLU A 242 6.98 18.56 17.86
N LEU A 243 5.80 18.27 17.32
CA LEU A 243 4.64 17.93 18.13
C LEU A 243 4.88 16.62 18.88
N ILE A 244 5.31 15.56 18.20
CA ILE A 244 5.55 14.24 18.79
C ILE A 244 6.51 14.33 19.97
N LYS A 245 7.61 15.08 19.85
CA LYS A 245 8.59 15.30 20.94
C LYS A 245 7.99 15.95 22.19
N LYS A 246 6.98 16.81 22.02
CA LYS A 246 6.33 17.52 23.12
C LYS A 246 5.25 16.71 23.83
N LEU A 247 4.80 15.59 23.24
CA LEU A 247 3.78 14.74 23.85
C LEU A 247 4.38 13.96 25.03
N PRO A 248 3.70 13.92 26.19
CA PRO A 248 4.16 13.13 27.34
C PRO A 248 3.99 11.61 27.11
N ASP A 249 2.98 11.21 26.35
CA ASP A 249 2.74 9.83 25.96
C ASP A 249 2.69 9.72 24.43
N ARG A 250 3.48 8.81 23.88
CA ARG A 250 3.62 8.53 22.44
C ARG A 250 3.21 7.11 22.09
N SER A 251 2.61 6.38 23.02
CA SER A 251 2.24 4.97 22.86
C SER A 251 1.28 4.73 21.70
N ARG A 252 0.51 5.75 21.30
CA ARG A 252 -0.44 5.70 20.18
C ARG A 252 0.10 6.23 18.85
N ILE A 253 1.43 6.44 18.75
CA ILE A 253 2.06 6.91 17.51
C ILE A 253 2.93 5.79 16.95
N LEU A 254 2.61 5.34 15.74
CA LEU A 254 3.26 4.25 15.02
C LEU A 254 3.90 4.76 13.73
N LEU A 255 4.95 4.10 13.25
CA LEU A 255 5.42 4.22 11.87
C LEU A 255 4.83 3.08 11.05
N VAL A 256 4.30 3.38 9.88
CA VAL A 256 3.76 2.42 8.91
C VAL A 256 4.20 2.78 7.50
N THR A 257 4.26 1.80 6.61
CA THR A 257 4.69 2.07 5.24
C THR A 257 3.54 2.44 4.31
N ASP A 258 2.35 1.90 4.52
CA ASP A 258 1.22 2.05 3.59
C ASP A 258 1.61 1.45 2.21
N ASP A 259 1.43 2.16 1.10
CA ASP A 259 1.83 1.76 -0.24
C ASP A 259 3.34 1.82 -0.45
N VAL A 260 3.96 0.67 -0.74
CA VAL A 260 5.40 0.58 -1.03
C VAL A 260 5.62 0.12 -2.47
N PRO A 261 5.98 1.01 -3.39
CA PRO A 261 6.25 0.61 -4.77
C PRO A 261 7.52 -0.25 -4.88
N PRO A 262 7.66 -1.08 -5.94
CA PRO A 262 8.77 -2.01 -6.10
C PRO A 262 10.17 -1.38 -5.95
N SER A 263 10.39 -0.20 -6.54
CA SER A 263 11.66 0.51 -6.44
C SER A 263 12.02 0.89 -5.01
N ARG A 264 11.04 1.31 -4.21
CA ARG A 264 11.24 1.69 -2.81
C ARG A 264 11.53 0.47 -1.94
N LEU A 265 10.82 -0.64 -2.17
CA LEU A 265 11.01 -1.88 -1.43
C LEU A 265 12.40 -2.50 -1.64
N ILE A 266 13.03 -2.28 -2.81
CA ILE A 266 14.44 -2.66 -3.04
C ILE A 266 15.39 -1.87 -2.12
N GLU A 267 15.13 -0.58 -1.93
CA GLU A 267 15.97 0.31 -1.12
C GLU A 267 15.82 0.02 0.38
N GLY A 268 14.63 -0.30 0.82
CA GLY A 268 14.29 -0.56 2.23
C GLY A 268 12.79 -0.62 2.49
N HIS A 269 12.45 -0.75 3.75
CA HIS A 269 11.08 -0.79 4.26
C HIS A 269 10.96 0.16 5.48
N LEU A 270 10.40 -0.26 6.60
CA LEU A 270 10.31 0.55 7.84
C LEU A 270 11.65 1.12 8.32
N ASN A 271 12.77 0.45 8.06
CA ASN A 271 14.10 0.95 8.40
C ASN A 271 14.40 2.32 7.76
N LEU A 272 13.91 2.57 6.54
CA LEU A 272 14.07 3.87 5.88
C LEU A 272 13.18 4.95 6.52
N LEU A 273 11.99 4.58 6.99
CA LEU A 273 11.12 5.51 7.70
C LEU A 273 11.72 5.91 9.04
N ILE A 274 12.33 4.95 9.77
CA ILE A 274 13.07 5.21 11.01
C ILE A 274 14.23 6.18 10.73
N THR A 275 15.04 5.91 9.71
CA THR A 275 16.15 6.81 9.30
C THR A 275 15.62 8.23 9.05
N LYS A 276 14.60 8.36 8.20
CA LYS A 276 14.00 9.66 7.88
C LYS A 276 13.41 10.36 9.11
N ALA A 277 12.79 9.62 10.01
CA ALA A 277 12.24 10.16 11.25
C ALA A 277 13.35 10.74 12.15
N ILE A 278 14.47 10.01 12.30
CA ILE A 278 15.63 10.45 13.08
C ILE A 278 16.30 11.68 12.44
N GLU A 279 16.47 11.69 11.12
CA GLU A 279 16.99 12.84 10.36
C GLU A 279 16.13 14.11 10.55
N ASN A 280 14.81 13.94 10.75
CA ASN A 280 13.89 15.03 11.09
C ASN A 280 13.81 15.32 12.60
N GLY A 281 14.66 14.72 13.42
CA GLY A 281 14.82 15.03 14.84
C GLY A 281 13.98 14.18 15.79
N TRP A 282 13.39 13.08 15.33
CA TRP A 282 12.73 12.12 16.24
C TRP A 282 13.81 11.37 17.03
N PRO A 283 13.73 11.29 18.38
CA PRO A 283 14.72 10.58 19.18
C PRO A 283 14.86 9.11 18.72
N THR A 284 16.08 8.65 18.53
CA THR A 284 16.39 7.36 17.88
C THR A 284 15.65 6.18 18.49
N LEU A 285 15.73 6.00 19.81
CA LEU A 285 15.08 4.85 20.47
C LEU A 285 13.55 4.96 20.45
N ASP A 286 13.02 6.16 20.46
CA ASP A 286 11.59 6.43 20.36
C ASP A 286 11.05 6.13 18.93
N ALA A 287 11.81 6.49 17.89
CA ALA A 287 11.50 6.13 16.50
C ALA A 287 11.54 4.60 16.29
N ILE A 288 12.52 3.90 16.88
CA ILE A 288 12.58 2.44 16.86
C ILE A 288 11.37 1.83 17.59
N ALA A 289 11.00 2.35 18.77
CA ALA A 289 9.84 1.88 19.52
C ALA A 289 8.53 2.05 18.73
N SER A 290 8.42 3.09 17.89
CA SER A 290 7.24 3.32 17.04
C SER A 290 7.08 2.32 15.89
N ALA A 291 8.12 1.54 15.59
CA ALA A 291 8.11 0.48 14.58
C ALA A 291 8.36 -0.93 15.19
N THR A 292 8.33 -1.07 16.52
CA THR A 292 8.60 -2.35 17.19
C THR A 292 7.56 -2.63 18.28
N ILE A 293 7.78 -2.14 19.52
CA ILE A 293 6.92 -2.46 20.67
C ILE A 293 5.53 -1.82 20.57
N ARG A 294 5.42 -0.59 20.01
CA ARG A 294 4.13 0.09 19.90
C ARG A 294 3.20 -0.61 18.91
N PRO A 295 3.61 -0.93 17.65
CA PRO A 295 2.76 -1.72 16.76
C PRO A 295 2.48 -3.13 17.31
N ALA A 296 3.44 -3.78 18.02
CA ALA A 296 3.16 -5.05 18.70
C ALA A 296 2.02 -4.92 19.73
N ASN A 297 2.02 -3.85 20.52
CA ASN A 297 0.95 -3.58 21.49
C ASN A 297 -0.38 -3.26 20.82
N TYR A 298 -0.38 -2.44 19.77
CA TYR A 298 -1.56 -2.11 18.99
C TYR A 298 -2.21 -3.37 18.39
N LEU A 299 -1.42 -4.19 17.72
CA LEU A 299 -1.86 -5.46 17.11
C LEU A 299 -2.07 -6.59 18.14
N ARG A 300 -1.87 -6.33 19.44
CA ARG A 300 -2.00 -7.30 20.53
C ARG A 300 -1.06 -8.52 20.41
N LEU A 301 0.12 -8.32 19.80
CA LEU A 301 1.15 -9.35 19.58
C LEU A 301 2.05 -9.48 20.82
N LYS A 302 1.61 -10.26 21.78
CA LYS A 302 2.28 -10.39 23.09
C LYS A 302 3.69 -10.99 23.00
N ASP A 303 4.01 -11.72 21.94
CA ASP A 303 5.27 -12.44 21.77
C ASP A 303 6.26 -11.78 20.78
N LEU A 304 6.00 -10.55 20.33
CA LEU A 304 6.86 -9.76 19.42
C LEU A 304 7.18 -8.37 20.00
N GLY A 305 7.99 -7.60 19.29
CA GLY A 305 8.23 -6.16 19.49
C GLY A 305 9.33 -5.80 20.48
N ALA A 306 9.95 -6.77 21.17
CA ALA A 306 11.08 -6.53 22.08
C ALA A 306 12.01 -7.73 22.16
N ILE A 307 13.27 -7.49 22.50
CA ILE A 307 14.24 -8.52 22.91
C ILE A 307 14.04 -8.72 24.41
N ALA A 308 13.24 -9.71 24.79
CA ALA A 308 12.88 -9.98 26.18
C ALA A 308 12.56 -11.46 26.37
N PRO A 309 12.79 -12.02 27.58
CA PRO A 309 12.50 -13.43 27.85
C PRO A 309 11.07 -13.84 27.49
N GLY A 310 10.94 -15.00 26.83
CA GLY A 310 9.67 -15.56 26.39
C GLY A 310 9.14 -15.04 25.04
N LYS A 311 9.63 -13.90 24.55
CA LYS A 311 9.25 -13.38 23.22
C LYS A 311 9.96 -14.17 22.11
N LYS A 312 9.39 -14.21 20.92
CA LYS A 312 10.00 -14.80 19.72
C LYS A 312 11.31 -14.09 19.40
N ALA A 313 12.33 -14.86 19.09
CA ALA A 313 13.65 -14.33 18.75
C ALA A 313 13.69 -13.77 17.31
N CYS A 314 12.91 -12.70 17.11
CA CYS A 314 12.83 -11.94 15.88
C CYS A 314 13.56 -10.60 16.08
N PHE A 315 14.73 -10.46 15.48
CA PHE A 315 15.61 -9.30 15.64
C PHE A 315 16.56 -9.16 14.45
N PHE A 316 17.19 -8.01 14.34
CA PHE A 316 18.29 -7.81 13.41
C PHE A 316 19.48 -7.16 14.11
N VAL A 317 20.65 -7.25 13.46
CA VAL A 317 21.87 -6.60 13.92
C VAL A 317 22.31 -5.51 12.94
N CYS A 318 22.79 -4.37 13.46
CA CYS A 318 23.27 -3.26 12.64
C CYS A 318 24.44 -2.53 13.35
N GLU A 319 25.16 -1.70 12.60
CA GLU A 319 26.27 -0.90 13.09
C GLU A 319 25.82 0.42 13.69
N ASP A 320 24.78 1.04 13.12
CA ASP A 320 24.32 2.38 13.45
C ASP A 320 22.77 2.39 13.62
N LEU A 321 22.33 2.93 14.75
CA LEU A 321 20.90 3.11 15.02
C LEU A 321 20.30 4.34 14.33
N SER A 322 21.10 5.30 13.89
CA SER A 322 20.62 6.45 13.14
C SER A 322 20.18 6.07 11.72
N GLN A 323 20.80 5.03 11.18
CA GLN A 323 20.48 4.40 9.92
C GLN A 323 20.43 2.88 10.11
N PRO A 324 19.36 2.32 10.67
CA PRO A 324 19.30 0.93 11.10
C PRO A 324 19.19 -0.03 9.89
N LYS A 325 20.31 -0.13 9.16
CA LYS A 325 20.47 -1.04 8.03
C LYS A 325 20.87 -2.42 8.55
N PRO A 326 20.06 -3.47 8.37
CA PRO A 326 20.38 -4.80 8.85
C PRO A 326 21.62 -5.39 8.15
N LEU A 327 22.53 -5.94 8.95
CA LEU A 327 23.61 -6.81 8.48
C LEU A 327 23.16 -8.28 8.45
N LYS A 328 22.38 -8.67 9.45
CA LYS A 328 21.74 -9.98 9.60
C LYS A 328 20.38 -9.83 10.23
N VAL A 329 19.44 -10.63 9.79
CA VAL A 329 18.07 -10.68 10.34
C VAL A 329 17.77 -12.10 10.80
N PHE A 330 17.11 -12.20 11.94
CA PHE A 330 16.73 -13.46 12.56
C PHE A 330 15.22 -13.51 12.78
N VAL A 331 14.62 -14.62 12.38
CA VAL A 331 13.21 -14.93 12.63
C VAL A 331 13.15 -16.23 13.43
N ASP A 332 12.52 -16.18 14.60
CA ASP A 332 12.45 -17.31 15.53
C ASP A 332 13.86 -17.93 15.80
N GLY A 333 14.89 -17.07 15.86
CA GLY A 333 16.29 -17.45 16.11
C GLY A 333 17.04 -18.05 14.92
N ILE A 334 16.42 -18.13 13.75
CA ILE A 334 17.01 -18.61 12.50
C ILE A 334 17.38 -17.41 11.63
N GLU A 335 18.61 -17.36 11.13
CA GLU A 335 19.06 -16.33 10.18
C GLU A 335 18.28 -16.46 8.85
N THR A 336 17.82 -15.34 8.30
CA THR A 336 16.90 -15.31 7.15
C THR A 336 17.47 -15.95 5.89
N ASP A 337 18.78 -15.96 5.71
CA ASP A 337 19.45 -16.62 4.58
C ASP A 337 19.27 -18.15 4.57
N ARG A 338 18.78 -18.72 5.68
CA ARG A 338 18.51 -20.17 5.84
C ARG A 338 17.01 -20.50 5.80
N LEU A 339 16.18 -19.54 5.45
CA LEU A 339 14.72 -19.70 5.43
C LEU A 339 14.24 -19.94 3.99
N ASP A 340 13.23 -20.79 3.87
CA ASP A 340 12.52 -21.01 2.61
C ASP A 340 11.35 -20.06 2.48
N PHE A 341 11.02 -19.70 1.23
CA PHE A 341 9.91 -18.81 0.89
C PHE A 341 8.97 -19.55 -0.07
N PRO A 342 8.11 -20.43 0.43
CA PRO A 342 7.22 -21.22 -0.39
C PRO A 342 6.20 -20.33 -1.11
N LYS A 343 5.85 -20.72 -2.33
CA LYS A 343 4.77 -20.12 -3.11
C LYS A 343 3.52 -20.96 -2.98
N LEU A 344 2.37 -20.28 -2.87
CA LEU A 344 1.09 -20.96 -2.92
C LEU A 344 0.71 -21.23 -4.39
N THR A 345 0.53 -22.50 -4.73
CA THR A 345 -0.03 -22.84 -6.04
C THR A 345 -1.55 -22.60 -6.02
N PHE A 346 -1.99 -21.57 -6.72
CA PHE A 346 -3.38 -21.20 -6.84
C PHE A 346 -3.72 -20.87 -8.31
N SER A 347 -4.93 -21.18 -8.74
CA SER A 347 -5.40 -20.84 -10.08
C SER A 347 -6.63 -19.96 -9.99
N PHE A 348 -6.45 -18.68 -10.23
CA PHE A 348 -7.59 -17.76 -10.36
C PHE A 348 -8.27 -17.94 -11.73
N PRO A 349 -9.60 -17.73 -11.79
CA PRO A 349 -10.28 -17.57 -13.07
C PRO A 349 -9.75 -16.31 -13.78
N PRO A 350 -9.90 -16.21 -15.11
CA PRO A 350 -9.58 -14.98 -15.83
C PRO A 350 -10.26 -13.77 -15.16
N SER A 351 -9.54 -12.68 -15.01
CA SER A 351 -10.04 -11.45 -14.39
C SER A 351 -10.34 -10.35 -15.41
N ILE A 352 -9.91 -10.52 -16.66
CA ILE A 352 -10.15 -9.62 -17.78
C ILE A 352 -10.93 -10.36 -18.86
N PHE A 353 -12.10 -9.85 -19.23
CA PHE A 353 -13.01 -10.48 -20.20
C PHE A 353 -13.11 -9.72 -21.52
N VAL A 354 -12.57 -8.50 -21.60
CA VAL A 354 -12.52 -7.74 -22.84
C VAL A 354 -11.72 -8.52 -23.87
N ARG A 355 -12.30 -8.72 -25.06
CA ARG A 355 -11.69 -9.57 -26.11
C ARG A 355 -10.72 -8.81 -27.02
N SER A 356 -11.05 -7.57 -27.35
CA SER A 356 -10.23 -6.71 -28.19
C SER A 356 -10.65 -5.26 -28.06
N PHE A 357 -9.73 -4.37 -28.40
CA PHE A 357 -9.97 -2.93 -28.54
C PHE A 357 -9.76 -2.49 -29.98
N ASP A 358 -10.60 -1.56 -30.45
CA ASP A 358 -10.45 -0.83 -31.70
C ASP A 358 -10.13 0.63 -31.46
N GLU A 359 -9.61 1.32 -32.46
CA GLU A 359 -9.24 2.74 -32.37
C GLU A 359 -10.38 3.66 -31.94
N LYS A 360 -11.61 3.36 -32.38
CA LYS A 360 -12.82 4.10 -32.00
C LYS A 360 -13.09 4.12 -30.50
N ASP A 361 -12.63 3.07 -29.78
CA ASP A 361 -12.90 2.92 -28.35
C ASP A 361 -12.14 3.97 -27.50
N PHE A 362 -11.12 4.61 -28.07
CA PHE A 362 -10.28 5.59 -27.39
C PHE A 362 -10.57 7.04 -27.77
N LYS A 363 -11.53 7.28 -28.66
CA LYS A 363 -11.94 8.59 -29.13
C LYS A 363 -12.97 9.22 -28.20
N LEU A 364 -12.96 10.55 -28.08
CA LEU A 364 -14.00 11.30 -27.39
C LEU A 364 -15.33 11.14 -28.14
N THR A 365 -16.25 10.33 -27.64
CA THR A 365 -17.49 9.98 -28.35
C THR A 365 -18.55 11.08 -28.30
N ASN A 366 -18.56 11.86 -27.22
CA ASN A 366 -19.58 12.90 -26.97
C ASN A 366 -19.06 14.33 -27.24
N VAL A 367 -17.91 14.45 -27.93
CA VAL A 367 -17.31 15.73 -28.29
C VAL A 367 -17.05 15.75 -29.79
N PRO A 368 -17.91 16.42 -30.59
CA PRO A 368 -17.72 16.51 -32.04
C PRO A 368 -16.43 17.24 -32.41
N ASP A 369 -15.86 16.93 -33.56
CA ASP A 369 -14.71 17.65 -34.12
C ASP A 369 -14.96 19.16 -34.27
N GLY A 370 -13.90 19.93 -34.22
CA GLY A 370 -13.89 21.39 -34.33
C GLY A 370 -13.58 22.08 -33.01
N VAL A 371 -13.87 23.39 -32.95
CA VAL A 371 -13.68 24.20 -31.73
C VAL A 371 -14.81 23.92 -30.76
N ARG A 372 -14.46 23.43 -29.55
CA ARG A 372 -15.42 23.03 -28.52
C ARG A 372 -15.01 23.57 -27.16
N LYS A 373 -15.99 23.96 -26.34
CA LYS A 373 -15.78 24.17 -24.90
C LYS A 373 -15.94 22.83 -24.20
N VAL A 374 -14.89 22.37 -23.56
CA VAL A 374 -14.80 21.01 -23.00
C VAL A 374 -14.33 21.05 -21.56
N ARG A 375 -14.95 20.24 -20.75
CA ARG A 375 -14.57 19.97 -19.37
C ARG A 375 -13.47 18.92 -19.35
N MET A 376 -12.43 19.14 -18.52
CA MET A 376 -11.28 18.25 -18.43
C MET A 376 -10.65 18.24 -17.05
N VAL A 377 -10.00 17.12 -16.72
CA VAL A 377 -9.21 16.98 -15.50
C VAL A 377 -7.81 17.57 -15.73
N VAL A 378 -7.27 18.24 -14.72
CA VAL A 378 -5.92 18.84 -14.76
C VAL A 378 -5.01 18.06 -13.81
N ALA A 379 -3.86 17.60 -14.34
CA ALA A 379 -2.84 16.91 -13.57
C ALA A 379 -2.04 17.89 -12.70
N ASN A 380 -1.76 17.49 -11.45
CA ASN A 380 -0.75 18.15 -10.63
C ASN A 380 0.61 17.46 -10.87
N PRO A 381 1.68 18.17 -11.24
CA PRO A 381 2.96 17.55 -11.54
C PRO A 381 3.70 16.98 -10.32
N GLN A 382 3.28 17.33 -9.09
CA GLN A 382 3.99 16.99 -7.85
C GLN A 382 3.30 15.90 -7.03
N ASN A 383 1.98 15.72 -7.19
CA ASN A 383 1.19 14.78 -6.38
C ASN A 383 0.01 14.21 -7.19
N SER A 384 -0.74 13.28 -6.59
CA SER A 384 -1.90 12.62 -7.23
C SER A 384 -3.19 13.47 -7.23
N PHE A 385 -3.16 14.69 -6.69
CA PHE A 385 -4.33 15.56 -6.68
C PHE A 385 -4.58 16.11 -8.09
N THR A 386 -5.85 16.29 -8.40
CA THR A 386 -6.31 16.72 -9.70
C THR A 386 -7.35 17.83 -9.52
N GLU A 387 -7.51 18.64 -10.54
CA GLU A 387 -8.51 19.70 -10.58
C GLU A 387 -9.38 19.57 -11.82
N LEU A 388 -10.47 20.32 -11.89
CA LEU A 388 -11.33 20.40 -13.06
C LEU A 388 -11.23 21.79 -13.67
N THR A 389 -11.17 21.84 -15.01
CA THR A 389 -11.25 23.10 -15.76
C THR A 389 -12.16 22.94 -16.98
N GLU A 390 -12.60 24.08 -17.52
CA GLU A 390 -13.33 24.16 -18.78
C GLU A 390 -12.57 25.07 -19.75
N GLU A 391 -12.23 24.56 -20.89
CA GLU A 391 -11.48 25.32 -21.90
C GLU A 391 -12.06 25.12 -23.30
N THR A 392 -11.88 26.14 -24.14
CA THR A 392 -12.16 26.04 -25.57
C THR A 392 -10.95 25.46 -26.27
N ILE A 393 -11.10 24.30 -26.88
CA ILE A 393 -10.04 23.52 -27.52
C ILE A 393 -10.46 23.12 -28.94
N VAL A 394 -9.48 22.74 -29.75
CA VAL A 394 -9.72 22.10 -31.05
C VAL A 394 -9.70 20.60 -30.86
N VAL A 395 -10.78 19.95 -31.29
CA VAL A 395 -10.87 18.49 -31.33
C VAL A 395 -10.84 18.03 -32.77
N LYS A 396 -9.99 17.05 -33.07
CA LYS A 396 -9.84 16.45 -34.39
C LYS A 396 -9.74 14.93 -34.25
N ASP A 397 -10.62 14.23 -34.97
CA ASP A 397 -10.71 12.78 -34.96
C ASP A 397 -10.81 12.19 -33.54
N GLY A 398 -11.55 12.90 -32.63
CA GLY A 398 -11.77 12.50 -31.25
C GLY A 398 -10.59 12.72 -30.31
N PHE A 399 -9.57 13.51 -30.70
CA PHE A 399 -8.43 13.91 -29.85
C PHE A 399 -8.29 15.43 -29.79
N ALA A 400 -7.86 15.93 -28.65
CA ALA A 400 -7.61 17.37 -28.46
C ALA A 400 -6.21 17.77 -28.96
N GLU A 401 -6.12 18.89 -29.65
CA GLU A 401 -4.82 19.51 -30.02
C GLU A 401 -4.24 20.27 -28.81
N GLY A 402 -2.94 20.13 -28.55
CA GLY A 402 -2.25 20.79 -27.44
C GLY A 402 -1.68 19.83 -26.38
N ASP A 403 -1.53 20.29 -25.12
CA ASP A 403 -1.00 19.50 -24.01
C ASP A 403 -2.12 18.69 -23.32
N PHE A 404 -2.74 17.80 -24.11
CA PHE A 404 -3.82 16.94 -23.65
C PHE A 404 -3.55 15.48 -23.99
N VAL A 405 -4.05 14.57 -23.17
CA VAL A 405 -4.13 13.14 -23.47
C VAL A 405 -5.55 12.64 -23.24
N ASN A 406 -5.99 11.68 -24.05
CA ASN A 406 -7.20 10.95 -23.78
C ASN A 406 -6.94 9.96 -22.63
N VAL A 407 -7.87 9.90 -21.68
CA VAL A 407 -7.90 8.94 -20.59
C VAL A 407 -9.16 8.13 -20.74
N ALA A 408 -9.00 6.83 -20.96
CA ALA A 408 -10.10 5.89 -21.04
C ALA A 408 -10.04 4.91 -19.85
N VAL A 409 -11.18 4.67 -19.22
CA VAL A 409 -11.33 3.62 -18.21
C VAL A 409 -12.37 2.66 -18.70
N PHE A 410 -12.03 1.36 -18.77
CA PHE A 410 -12.91 0.31 -19.25
C PHE A 410 -13.16 -0.76 -18.20
N HIS A 411 -14.42 -1.13 -18.01
CA HIS A 411 -14.80 -2.23 -17.12
C HIS A 411 -14.16 -3.55 -17.57
N ARG A 412 -13.29 -4.11 -16.72
CA ARG A 412 -12.46 -5.28 -17.05
C ARG A 412 -13.25 -6.58 -17.28
N LYS A 413 -14.44 -6.72 -16.67
CA LYS A 413 -15.30 -7.91 -16.78
C LYS A 413 -16.33 -7.85 -17.92
N SER A 414 -16.33 -6.80 -18.73
CA SER A 414 -17.18 -6.72 -19.93
C SER A 414 -16.53 -7.45 -21.11
N SER A 415 -17.32 -8.20 -21.88
CA SER A 415 -16.80 -8.92 -23.07
C SER A 415 -16.47 -7.99 -24.25
N LYS A 416 -16.97 -6.76 -24.25
CA LYS A 416 -16.69 -5.69 -25.21
C LYS A 416 -16.20 -4.47 -24.43
N PRO A 417 -15.41 -3.58 -25.06
CA PRO A 417 -15.05 -2.32 -24.43
C PRO A 417 -16.30 -1.56 -23.97
N ARG A 418 -16.41 -1.37 -22.66
CA ARG A 418 -17.47 -0.58 -22.03
C ARG A 418 -16.79 0.34 -21.02
N GLY A 419 -16.84 1.62 -21.29
CA GLY A 419 -16.15 2.60 -20.47
C GLY A 419 -16.39 4.02 -20.92
N HIS A 420 -15.63 4.93 -20.33
CA HIS A 420 -15.69 6.35 -20.59
C HIS A 420 -14.31 6.88 -21.03
N VAL A 421 -14.32 7.83 -21.97
CA VAL A 421 -13.12 8.54 -22.43
C VAL A 421 -13.24 10.01 -22.07
N GLY A 422 -12.27 10.53 -21.30
CA GLY A 422 -12.17 11.92 -20.93
C GLY A 422 -10.82 12.52 -21.31
N LEU A 423 -10.59 13.79 -20.95
CA LEU A 423 -9.37 14.53 -21.21
C LEU A 423 -8.59 14.83 -19.94
N LEU A 424 -7.27 14.62 -20.00
CA LEU A 424 -6.32 15.02 -18.97
C LEU A 424 -5.37 16.07 -19.55
N LYS A 425 -5.35 17.26 -18.91
CA LYS A 425 -4.44 18.37 -19.23
C LYS A 425 -3.20 18.33 -18.37
N GLY A 426 -2.06 18.70 -18.91
CA GLY A 426 -0.84 18.99 -18.13
C GLY A 426 -0.01 17.76 -17.74
N PHE A 427 -0.41 16.56 -18.13
CA PHE A 427 0.42 15.36 -17.92
C PHE A 427 1.71 15.39 -18.75
N GLY A 428 1.65 16.03 -19.92
CA GLY A 428 2.82 16.35 -20.73
C GLY A 428 3.23 15.29 -21.75
N LEU A 429 2.62 14.10 -21.75
CA LEU A 429 2.95 13.04 -22.71
C LEU A 429 2.72 13.53 -24.14
N GLN A 430 3.78 13.51 -24.97
CA GLN A 430 3.75 13.98 -26.36
C GLN A 430 3.54 12.85 -27.36
N ARG A 431 3.96 11.62 -27.03
CA ARG A 431 3.86 10.46 -27.89
C ARG A 431 3.67 9.19 -27.05
N GLY A 432 2.90 8.24 -27.57
CA GLY A 432 2.71 6.93 -26.99
C GLY A 432 1.40 6.78 -26.23
N ALA A 433 1.24 5.58 -25.68
CA ALA A 433 0.13 5.19 -24.80
C ALA A 433 0.62 4.32 -23.64
N PHE A 434 0.06 4.57 -22.46
CA PHE A 434 0.22 3.78 -21.26
C PHE A 434 -1.09 3.04 -20.98
N VAL A 435 -0.99 1.76 -20.63
CA VAL A 435 -2.13 0.94 -20.27
C VAL A 435 -1.80 0.15 -19.01
N SER A 436 -2.77 0.06 -18.09
CA SER A 436 -2.61 -0.69 -16.86
C SER A 436 -3.91 -1.36 -16.43
N SER A 437 -3.80 -2.59 -15.95
CA SER A 437 -4.85 -3.26 -15.16
C SER A 437 -4.65 -3.08 -13.66
N PHE A 438 -3.52 -2.49 -13.23
CA PHE A 438 -3.29 -2.02 -11.87
C PHE A 438 -3.65 -0.53 -11.80
N ALA A 439 -4.83 -0.24 -11.32
CA ALA A 439 -5.38 1.12 -11.24
C ALA A 439 -6.34 1.18 -10.03
N HIS A 440 -5.88 1.79 -8.95
CA HIS A 440 -6.56 1.85 -7.66
C HIS A 440 -8.00 2.35 -7.76
N ASP A 441 -8.95 1.79 -7.00
CA ASP A 441 -8.86 0.50 -6.29
C ASP A 441 -9.64 -0.56 -7.04
N THR A 442 -10.54 -0.15 -7.94
CA THR A 442 -11.42 -1.05 -8.70
C THR A 442 -10.68 -1.85 -9.77
N HIS A 443 -9.50 -1.37 -10.18
CA HIS A 443 -8.65 -2.02 -11.18
C HIS A 443 -9.32 -2.25 -12.53
N ASN A 444 -10.23 -1.38 -12.93
CA ASN A 444 -10.69 -1.28 -14.30
C ASN A 444 -9.53 -0.90 -15.23
N ILE A 445 -9.60 -1.28 -16.50
CA ILE A 445 -8.47 -1.07 -17.43
C ILE A 445 -8.33 0.42 -17.72
N LEU A 446 -7.21 1.00 -17.28
CA LEU A 446 -6.84 2.40 -17.55
C LEU A 446 -5.99 2.48 -18.81
N VAL A 447 -6.36 3.37 -19.74
CA VAL A 447 -5.60 3.65 -20.96
C VAL A 447 -5.40 5.15 -21.09
N VAL A 448 -4.14 5.59 -21.23
CA VAL A 448 -3.78 7.01 -21.37
C VAL A 448 -2.92 7.20 -22.60
N GLY A 449 -3.32 8.07 -23.54
CA GLY A 449 -2.55 8.22 -24.77
C GLY A 449 -2.95 9.41 -25.64
N ARG A 450 -2.15 9.62 -26.71
CA ARG A 450 -2.29 10.75 -27.62
C ARG A 450 -2.87 10.39 -28.99
N CYS A 451 -2.92 9.11 -29.32
CA CYS A 451 -3.54 8.65 -30.57
C CYS A 451 -4.13 7.25 -30.42
N ALA A 452 -5.19 7.00 -31.17
CA ALA A 452 -5.95 5.77 -31.10
C ALA A 452 -5.12 4.54 -31.47
N GLU A 453 -4.23 4.63 -32.45
CA GLU A 453 -3.37 3.53 -32.88
C GLU A 453 -2.46 3.02 -31.74
N HIS A 454 -1.74 3.93 -31.06
CA HIS A 454 -0.86 3.53 -29.95
C HIS A 454 -1.67 2.97 -28.78
N MET A 455 -2.82 3.57 -28.45
CA MET A 455 -3.72 3.09 -27.39
C MET A 455 -4.24 1.68 -27.70
N LYS A 456 -4.66 1.43 -28.95
CA LYS A 456 -5.10 0.12 -29.42
C LYS A 456 -4.02 -0.94 -29.31
N VAL A 457 -2.81 -0.65 -29.79
CA VAL A 457 -1.69 -1.61 -29.72
C VAL A 457 -1.37 -1.95 -28.27
N ALA A 458 -1.21 -0.95 -27.42
CA ALA A 458 -0.86 -1.15 -26.02
C ALA A 458 -1.98 -1.86 -25.24
N ALA A 459 -3.24 -1.52 -25.49
CA ALA A 459 -4.38 -2.15 -24.82
C ALA A 459 -4.58 -3.62 -25.23
N ASN A 460 -4.46 -3.95 -26.51
CA ASN A 460 -4.53 -5.34 -26.96
C ASN A 460 -3.33 -6.17 -26.45
N GLU A 461 -2.15 -5.56 -26.30
CA GLU A 461 -1.02 -6.25 -25.70
C GLU A 461 -1.24 -6.57 -24.21
N LEU A 462 -1.90 -5.68 -23.45
CA LEU A 462 -2.32 -5.96 -22.08
C LEU A 462 -3.29 -7.15 -22.04
N LEU A 463 -4.24 -7.24 -22.97
CA LEU A 463 -5.16 -8.40 -23.06
C LEU A 463 -4.40 -9.69 -23.35
N ASN A 464 -3.41 -9.68 -24.25
CA ASN A 464 -2.58 -10.84 -24.57
C ASN A 464 -1.81 -11.36 -23.35
N MET A 465 -1.45 -10.48 -22.42
CA MET A 465 -0.78 -10.84 -21.16
C MET A 465 -1.76 -11.24 -20.04
N ASN A 466 -3.07 -11.12 -20.26
CA ASN A 466 -4.11 -11.27 -19.23
C ASN A 466 -3.91 -10.31 -18.04
N GLY A 467 -3.37 -9.11 -18.31
CA GLY A 467 -3.16 -8.04 -17.35
C GLY A 467 -1.69 -7.67 -17.11
N GLY A 468 -1.50 -6.52 -16.53
CA GLY A 468 -0.19 -5.92 -16.29
C GLY A 468 -0.12 -4.45 -16.68
N ILE A 469 1.07 -4.01 -17.05
CA ILE A 469 1.36 -2.63 -17.45
C ILE A 469 2.05 -2.65 -18.81
N VAL A 470 1.59 -1.80 -19.73
CA VAL A 470 2.14 -1.67 -21.09
C VAL A 470 2.40 -0.21 -21.41
N PHE A 471 3.52 0.06 -22.06
CA PHE A 471 3.78 1.34 -22.73
C PHE A 471 4.20 1.09 -24.18
N TYR A 472 3.59 1.80 -25.12
CA TYR A 472 3.93 1.75 -26.53
C TYR A 472 3.99 3.16 -27.13
N ASP A 473 5.07 3.50 -27.83
CA ASP A 473 5.26 4.84 -28.44
C ASP A 473 5.35 4.85 -29.97
N GLY A 474 4.92 3.75 -30.59
CA GLY A 474 5.00 3.59 -32.05
C GLY A 474 6.33 2.97 -32.53
N SER A 475 7.31 2.81 -31.64
CA SER A 475 8.61 2.20 -31.96
C SER A 475 9.06 1.19 -30.90
N ILE A 476 8.83 1.49 -29.62
CA ILE A 476 9.22 0.65 -28.50
C ILE A 476 7.97 0.20 -27.75
N LEU A 477 7.88 -1.10 -27.53
CA LEU A 477 6.85 -1.75 -26.72
C LEU A 477 7.51 -2.28 -25.44
N LEU A 478 7.12 -1.71 -24.29
CA LEU A 478 7.53 -2.16 -22.95
C LEU A 478 6.37 -2.83 -22.25
N LYS A 479 6.65 -3.93 -21.57
CA LYS A 479 5.64 -4.78 -20.91
C LYS A 479 6.08 -5.19 -19.53
N LEU A 480 5.14 -5.16 -18.59
CA LEU A 480 5.27 -5.72 -17.26
C LEU A 480 4.03 -6.59 -17.00
N PRO A 481 4.11 -7.91 -17.25
CA PRO A 481 3.03 -8.82 -16.91
C PRO A 481 2.82 -8.91 -15.39
N LEU A 482 1.55 -8.89 -14.98
CA LEU A 482 1.10 -9.14 -13.62
C LEU A 482 0.15 -10.34 -13.67
N GLU A 483 0.73 -11.52 -13.57
CA GLU A 483 0.08 -12.79 -13.93
C GLU A 483 -1.09 -13.13 -13.00
N ILE A 484 -1.08 -12.63 -11.76
CA ILE A 484 -2.12 -12.87 -10.77
C ILE A 484 -3.10 -11.70 -10.78
N GLY A 485 -4.23 -11.91 -11.43
CA GLY A 485 -5.33 -10.94 -11.48
C GLY A 485 -5.06 -9.66 -12.29
N GLY A 486 -3.88 -9.54 -12.91
CA GLY A 486 -3.40 -8.28 -13.48
C GLY A 486 -2.98 -7.29 -12.39
N ILE A 487 -2.69 -7.76 -11.16
CA ILE A 487 -2.40 -6.97 -9.96
C ILE A 487 -0.98 -7.23 -9.48
N ILE A 488 -0.61 -8.49 -9.27
CA ILE A 488 0.70 -8.89 -8.73
C ILE A 488 1.35 -9.97 -9.61
N SER A 489 2.65 -10.16 -9.42
CA SER A 489 3.47 -11.10 -10.18
C SER A 489 4.24 -12.04 -9.25
N GLU A 490 4.52 -13.25 -9.71
CA GLU A 490 5.43 -14.19 -9.06
C GLU A 490 6.90 -13.99 -9.42
N ARG A 491 7.22 -13.04 -10.28
CA ARG A 491 8.58 -12.67 -10.66
C ARG A 491 9.29 -12.01 -9.49
N SER A 492 10.62 -12.03 -9.56
CA SER A 492 11.42 -11.38 -8.52
C SER A 492 11.15 -9.88 -8.44
N LEU A 493 11.22 -9.31 -7.23
CA LEU A 493 11.08 -7.86 -7.01
C LEU A 493 12.04 -7.05 -7.89
N ILE A 494 13.26 -7.56 -8.14
CA ILE A 494 14.26 -6.87 -8.98
C ILE A 494 13.80 -6.78 -10.43
N GLU A 495 13.24 -7.86 -10.99
CA GLU A 495 12.70 -7.87 -12.35
C GLU A 495 11.53 -6.91 -12.50
N ILE A 496 10.58 -6.95 -11.55
CA ILE A 496 9.40 -6.05 -11.51
C ILE A 496 9.83 -4.59 -11.43
N ALA A 497 10.70 -4.25 -10.50
CA ALA A 497 11.19 -2.87 -10.34
C ALA A 497 11.98 -2.38 -11.56
N SER A 498 12.78 -3.25 -12.18
CA SER A 498 13.53 -2.91 -13.40
C SER A 498 12.60 -2.63 -14.58
N ALA A 499 11.58 -3.49 -14.80
CA ALA A 499 10.62 -3.30 -15.88
C ALA A 499 9.76 -2.04 -15.67
N LEU A 500 9.28 -1.81 -14.44
CA LEU A 500 8.52 -0.61 -14.11
C LEU A 500 9.35 0.66 -14.32
N ARG A 501 10.61 0.67 -13.89
CA ARG A 501 11.52 1.80 -14.08
C ARG A 501 11.72 2.11 -15.57
N GLN A 502 11.91 1.09 -16.43
CA GLN A 502 12.02 1.30 -17.87
C GLN A 502 10.77 1.96 -18.47
N ILE A 503 9.58 1.56 -18.00
CA ILE A 503 8.31 2.17 -18.41
C ILE A 503 8.25 3.63 -17.96
N GLU A 504 8.60 3.95 -16.70
CA GLU A 504 8.59 5.31 -16.16
C GLU A 504 9.63 6.22 -16.87
N GLU A 505 10.83 5.71 -17.14
CA GLU A 505 11.85 6.43 -17.91
C GLU A 505 11.37 6.73 -19.32
N ARG A 506 10.67 5.77 -19.96
CA ARG A 506 10.13 5.95 -21.30
C ARG A 506 8.96 6.92 -21.34
N LEU A 507 8.08 6.92 -20.33
CA LEU A 507 7.05 7.94 -20.15
C LEU A 507 7.65 9.33 -20.04
N LYS A 508 8.68 9.52 -19.21
CA LYS A 508 9.40 10.79 -19.04
C LYS A 508 10.10 11.23 -20.34
N PHE A 509 10.76 10.31 -21.04
CA PHE A 509 11.39 10.57 -22.33
C PHE A 509 10.37 11.07 -23.37
N ASN A 510 9.14 10.55 -23.32
CA ASN A 510 8.04 10.99 -24.19
C ASN A 510 7.26 12.20 -23.62
N GLY A 511 7.79 12.88 -22.60
CA GLY A 511 7.31 14.18 -22.14
C GLY A 511 6.45 14.17 -20.88
N ALA A 512 6.20 13.02 -20.23
CA ALA A 512 5.47 12.99 -18.97
C ALA A 512 6.18 13.83 -17.89
N LYS A 513 5.46 14.83 -17.34
CA LYS A 513 6.00 15.85 -16.44
C LYS A 513 5.99 15.43 -14.97
N HIS A 514 5.17 14.44 -14.62
CA HIS A 514 5.03 14.01 -13.22
C HIS A 514 6.29 13.32 -12.72
N ALA A 515 6.71 13.62 -11.48
CA ALA A 515 7.93 13.06 -10.87
C ALA A 515 7.87 11.51 -10.76
N LYS A 516 6.70 10.98 -10.41
CA LYS A 516 6.39 9.55 -10.28
C LYS A 516 5.21 9.19 -11.19
N PRO A 517 5.42 9.04 -12.51
CA PRO A 517 4.33 8.94 -13.47
C PRO A 517 3.46 7.70 -13.27
N PHE A 518 4.03 6.54 -12.88
CA PHE A 518 3.25 5.34 -12.60
C PHE A 518 2.29 5.55 -11.42
N LEU A 519 2.78 6.07 -10.30
CA LEU A 519 1.94 6.32 -9.11
C LEU A 519 0.81 7.30 -9.43
N PHE A 520 1.08 8.36 -10.19
CA PHE A 520 0.04 9.28 -10.62
C PHE A 520 -1.03 8.60 -11.49
N LEU A 521 -0.59 7.81 -12.48
CA LEU A 521 -1.50 7.10 -13.37
C LEU A 521 -2.31 6.03 -12.65
N SER A 522 -1.69 5.25 -11.74
CA SER A 522 -2.40 4.21 -10.99
C SER A 522 -3.48 4.77 -10.06
N THR A 523 -3.34 6.01 -9.59
CA THR A 523 -4.35 6.68 -8.74
C THR A 523 -5.33 7.57 -9.52
N LEU A 524 -5.22 7.61 -10.85
CA LEU A 524 -6.06 8.47 -11.69
C LEU A 524 -7.53 8.02 -11.74
N SER A 525 -7.78 6.75 -11.44
CA SER A 525 -9.12 6.18 -11.33
C SER A 525 -9.57 5.89 -9.89
N LEU A 526 -8.82 6.34 -8.87
CA LEU A 526 -9.18 6.16 -7.47
C LEU A 526 -10.28 7.13 -7.05
N THR A 527 -11.52 6.66 -7.02
CA THR A 527 -12.72 7.46 -6.78
C THR A 527 -12.85 8.02 -5.35
N LEU A 528 -11.89 7.72 -4.48
CA LEU A 528 -11.77 8.28 -3.11
C LEU A 528 -10.60 9.26 -2.95
N SER A 529 -9.76 9.43 -3.98
CA SER A 529 -8.64 10.38 -3.95
C SER A 529 -9.05 11.76 -4.50
N PRO A 530 -8.72 12.89 -3.83
CA PRO A 530 -9.09 14.23 -4.28
C PRO A 530 -8.45 14.62 -5.62
N LYS A 531 -9.12 15.49 -6.44
CA LYS A 531 -10.53 15.88 -6.31
C LYS A 531 -11.38 15.29 -7.43
N PHE A 532 -10.84 15.24 -8.66
CA PHE A 532 -11.54 14.76 -9.86
C PHE A 532 -10.80 13.56 -10.44
N LYS A 533 -11.51 12.47 -10.67
CA LYS A 533 -10.96 11.20 -11.15
C LYS A 533 -11.74 10.69 -12.36
N PHE A 534 -11.21 9.65 -13.00
CA PHE A 534 -11.89 8.99 -14.11
C PHE A 534 -12.41 7.63 -13.65
N SER A 535 -13.62 7.31 -14.02
CA SER A 535 -14.17 5.96 -13.92
C SER A 535 -14.68 5.49 -15.29
N ASP A 536 -15.09 4.24 -15.38
CA ASP A 536 -15.75 3.69 -16.57
C ASP A 536 -17.13 4.30 -16.84
N LEU A 537 -17.67 5.07 -15.89
CA LEU A 537 -18.96 5.74 -15.99
C LEU A 537 -18.85 7.24 -16.30
N GLY A 538 -17.69 7.87 -16.03
CA GLY A 538 -17.50 9.30 -16.28
C GLY A 538 -16.35 9.92 -15.49
N ILE A 539 -16.27 11.26 -15.50
CA ILE A 539 -15.43 12.00 -14.56
C ILE A 539 -16.14 12.01 -13.21
N VAL A 540 -15.42 11.67 -12.15
CA VAL A 540 -15.91 11.65 -10.77
C VAL A 540 -15.50 12.93 -10.06
N ASP A 541 -16.46 13.66 -9.52
CA ASP A 541 -16.23 14.66 -8.48
C ASP A 541 -16.26 13.92 -7.13
N VAL A 542 -15.10 13.69 -6.57
CA VAL A 542 -14.92 12.89 -5.36
C VAL A 542 -15.53 13.57 -4.14
N GLU A 543 -15.40 14.91 -4.03
CA GLU A 543 -15.87 15.66 -2.86
C GLU A 543 -17.42 15.68 -2.78
N SER A 544 -18.10 15.77 -3.92
CA SER A 544 -19.57 15.76 -3.98
C SER A 544 -20.17 14.37 -4.22
N ALA A 545 -19.34 13.34 -4.43
CA ALA A 545 -19.72 11.99 -4.80
C ALA A 545 -20.64 11.96 -6.03
N LYS A 546 -20.27 12.67 -7.11
CA LYS A 546 -21.09 12.81 -8.32
C LYS A 546 -20.32 12.45 -9.59
N LEU A 547 -21.07 11.87 -10.54
CA LEU A 547 -20.60 11.63 -11.90
C LEU A 547 -20.86 12.84 -12.80
N LEU A 548 -19.84 13.24 -13.55
CA LEU A 548 -19.89 14.26 -14.60
C LEU A 548 -19.78 13.55 -15.97
N CYS A 549 -20.91 13.13 -16.50
CA CYS A 549 -20.94 12.31 -17.73
C CYS A 549 -20.73 13.13 -19.02
N ASN A 550 -21.04 14.45 -19.00
CA ASN A 550 -20.91 15.32 -20.17
C ASN A 550 -19.58 16.08 -20.16
N LEU A 551 -18.81 15.90 -21.23
CA LEU A 551 -17.55 16.64 -21.43
C LEU A 551 -17.81 18.00 -22.08
N THR A 552 -18.79 18.12 -22.96
CA THR A 552 -19.21 19.41 -23.57
C THR A 552 -20.00 20.26 -22.59
N VAL A 553 -19.67 21.55 -22.56
CA VAL A 553 -20.27 22.56 -21.68
C VAL A 553 -21.10 23.53 -22.50
#